data_188911cbbe99fe07c314a02f053b332d
#
_entry.id   188911cbbe99fe07c314a02f053b332d
#
_cell.length_a   1.000
_cell.length_b   1.000
_cell.length_c   1.000
_cell.angle_alpha   90.00
_cell.angle_beta   90.00
_cell.angle_gamma   90.00
#
_symmetry.space_group_name_H-M   'P 1'
#
loop_
_entity.id
_entity.type
_entity.pdbx_description
1 polymer ?
#
loop_
_entity_poly.entity_id
_entity_poly.type
_entity_poly.pdbx_seq_one_letter_code
_entity_poly.pdbx_strand_id
1 'polypeptide(L)'
;EKMGIDKNQNKQITLFETQELNDTTKYENGIETYLLNKLIEKITEKLKEINCWELFNNIEMPLIKVLGEMQYNGIHLDENELTMFGNELKAKIGELKKEIYEMCGQEFNVNSTQQLGKVLFEDLKLPVYKKTKSGYSTDVDVLEKLKKEHPVIEKILEYRTLMKLNSTYVEGLLPYVNTKTKRIHSYFHQTI
;
A
#
# COMPACT_ATOMS: atom_id res chain seq x y z
N GLU A 1 -19.57 -29.50 7.93
CA GLU A 1 -20.02 -28.34 8.76
C GLU A 1 -18.97 -27.24 8.68
N LYS A 2 -19.35 -26.09 8.11
CA LYS A 2 -18.46 -24.93 7.93
C LYS A 2 -18.46 -24.14 9.23
N MET A 3 -17.34 -24.16 9.97
CA MET A 3 -17.12 -23.19 11.03
C MET A 3 -16.84 -21.82 10.38
N GLY A 4 -17.77 -20.88 10.58
CA GLY A 4 -17.61 -19.50 10.18
C GLY A 4 -16.61 -18.79 11.10
N ILE A 5 -15.46 -18.43 10.56
CA ILE A 5 -14.49 -17.56 11.23
C ILE A 5 -14.94 -16.13 10.96
N ASP A 6 -15.39 -15.45 12.00
CA ASP A 6 -15.75 -14.01 11.94
C ASP A 6 -14.46 -13.18 11.78
N LYS A 7 -14.34 -12.52 10.63
CA LYS A 7 -13.12 -11.77 10.22
C LYS A 7 -13.04 -10.32 10.73
N ASN A 8 -13.83 -9.94 11.73
CA ASN A 8 -13.96 -8.55 12.17
C ASN A 8 -13.45 -8.26 13.59
N GLN A 9 -12.25 -8.71 13.95
CA GLN A 9 -11.56 -8.17 15.13
C GLN A 9 -10.06 -8.02 14.89
N ASN A 10 -9.65 -7.05 14.03
CA ASN A 10 -8.31 -6.51 14.05
C ASN A 10 -8.17 -5.52 15.22
N LYS A 11 -8.19 -6.02 16.46
CA LYS A 11 -7.59 -5.29 17.57
C LYS A 11 -6.08 -5.56 17.52
N GLN A 12 -5.30 -4.52 17.24
CA GLN A 12 -3.87 -4.51 17.47
C GLN A 12 -3.63 -4.84 18.95
N ILE A 13 -3.22 -6.06 19.24
CA ILE A 13 -2.70 -6.42 20.54
C ILE A 13 -1.29 -5.88 20.59
N THR A 14 -1.09 -4.77 21.30
CA THR A 14 0.27 -4.31 21.62
C THR A 14 0.93 -5.33 22.53
N LEU A 15 2.18 -5.68 22.26
CA LEU A 15 2.99 -6.69 22.96
C LEU A 15 3.11 -6.45 24.49
N PHE A 16 2.57 -5.37 25.01
CA PHE A 16 2.67 -4.90 26.40
C PHE A 16 1.34 -4.69 27.12
N GLU A 17 0.21 -4.96 26.49
CA GLU A 17 -1.04 -5.10 27.22
C GLU A 17 -1.10 -6.51 27.80
N THR A 18 -0.73 -6.63 29.06
CA THR A 18 -1.05 -7.80 29.90
C THR A 18 -2.56 -7.85 30.12
N GLN A 19 -3.34 -8.12 29.08
CA GLN A 19 -4.67 -8.67 29.28
C GLN A 19 -4.49 -10.06 29.88
N GLU A 20 -5.07 -10.31 31.04
CA GLU A 20 -5.21 -11.68 31.54
C GLU A 20 -5.87 -12.50 30.43
N LEU A 21 -5.07 -13.35 29.78
CA LEU A 21 -5.56 -14.28 28.77
C LEU A 21 -6.65 -15.13 29.44
N ASN A 22 -7.85 -15.12 28.90
CA ASN A 22 -8.91 -15.99 29.37
C ASN A 22 -8.48 -17.46 29.17
N ASP A 23 -9.08 -18.37 29.89
CA ASP A 23 -8.69 -19.80 29.88
C ASP A 23 -8.83 -20.40 28.47
N THR A 24 -9.78 -19.93 27.66
CA THR A 24 -9.96 -20.37 26.27
C THR A 24 -8.74 -20.01 25.41
N THR A 25 -8.25 -18.78 25.51
CA THR A 25 -7.06 -18.31 24.75
C THR A 25 -5.79 -19.06 25.18
N LYS A 26 -5.63 -19.35 26.47
CA LYS A 26 -4.52 -20.16 26.97
C LYS A 26 -4.57 -21.60 26.43
N TYR A 27 -5.76 -22.18 26.34
CA TYR A 27 -5.94 -23.52 25.80
C TYR A 27 -5.66 -23.57 24.28
N GLU A 28 -6.14 -22.59 23.51
CA GLU A 28 -5.89 -22.47 22.08
C GLU A 28 -4.39 -22.31 21.80
N ASN A 29 -3.70 -21.43 22.51
CA ASN A 29 -2.25 -21.26 22.39
C ASN A 29 -1.47 -22.54 22.74
N GLY A 30 -1.96 -23.31 23.73
CA GLY A 30 -1.39 -24.60 24.10
C GLY A 30 -1.50 -25.63 22.97
N ILE A 31 -2.67 -25.72 22.33
CA ILE A 31 -2.89 -26.60 21.17
C ILE A 31 -1.99 -26.18 20.00
N GLU A 32 -1.95 -24.90 19.65
CA GLU A 32 -1.10 -24.40 18.58
C GLU A 32 0.37 -24.73 18.81
N THR A 33 0.88 -24.50 20.02
CA THR A 33 2.25 -24.84 20.39
C THR A 33 2.54 -26.33 20.28
N TYR A 34 1.59 -27.18 20.72
CA TYR A 34 1.70 -28.64 20.60
C TYR A 34 1.74 -29.08 19.13
N LEU A 35 0.86 -28.52 18.29
CA LEU A 35 0.80 -28.84 16.87
C LEU A 35 2.08 -28.41 16.16
N LEU A 36 2.62 -27.21 16.45
CA LEU A 36 3.88 -26.75 15.91
C LEU A 36 5.03 -27.70 16.27
N ASN A 37 5.12 -28.14 17.52
CA ASN A 37 6.11 -29.13 17.95
C ASN A 37 6.03 -30.46 17.16
N LYS A 38 4.81 -30.94 16.90
CA LYS A 38 4.62 -32.17 16.12
C LYS A 38 4.95 -32.03 14.63
N LEU A 39 4.93 -30.79 14.13
CA LEU A 39 5.24 -30.50 12.71
C LEU A 39 6.73 -30.30 12.47
N ILE A 40 7.55 -29.96 13.48
CA ILE A 40 8.96 -29.60 13.33
C ILE A 40 9.74 -30.66 12.54
N GLU A 41 9.64 -31.92 12.92
CA GLU A 41 10.37 -33.00 12.25
C GLU A 41 9.97 -33.10 10.76
N LYS A 42 8.65 -33.16 10.49
CA LYS A 42 8.11 -33.24 9.13
C LYS A 42 8.51 -32.06 8.24
N ILE A 43 8.44 -30.84 8.82
CA ILE A 43 8.84 -29.63 8.09
C ILE A 43 10.34 -29.65 7.82
N THR A 44 11.15 -30.06 8.79
CA THR A 44 12.60 -30.17 8.63
C THR A 44 12.97 -31.17 7.52
N GLU A 45 12.35 -32.33 7.50
CA GLU A 45 12.55 -33.34 6.44
C GLU A 45 12.16 -32.75 5.08
N LYS A 46 11.01 -32.08 5.01
CA LYS A 46 10.54 -31.48 3.75
C LYS A 46 11.45 -30.38 3.24
N LEU A 47 11.96 -29.52 4.11
CA LEU A 47 12.91 -28.47 3.75
C LEU A 47 14.21 -29.06 3.20
N LYS A 48 14.68 -30.18 3.76
CA LYS A 48 15.86 -30.90 3.26
C LYS A 48 15.59 -31.54 1.89
N GLU A 49 14.44 -32.20 1.70
CA GLU A 49 14.04 -32.78 0.42
C GLU A 49 14.05 -31.78 -0.72
N ILE A 50 13.56 -30.55 -0.49
CA ILE A 50 13.48 -29.49 -1.51
C ILE A 50 14.72 -28.59 -1.55
N ASN A 51 15.81 -28.97 -0.86
CA ASN A 51 17.08 -28.23 -0.75
C ASN A 51 16.94 -26.80 -0.22
N CYS A 52 15.95 -26.52 0.64
CA CYS A 52 15.72 -25.21 1.25
C CYS A 52 16.18 -25.13 2.72
N TRP A 53 16.78 -26.17 3.29
CA TRP A 53 17.20 -26.21 4.68
C TRP A 53 18.24 -25.15 5.02
N GLU A 54 19.27 -24.99 4.19
CA GLU A 54 20.34 -23.99 4.38
C GLU A 54 19.78 -22.56 4.29
N LEU A 55 18.91 -22.31 3.32
CA LEU A 55 18.21 -21.03 3.18
C LEU A 55 17.41 -20.71 4.44
N PHE A 56 16.59 -21.65 4.89
CA PHE A 56 15.76 -21.50 6.07
C PHE A 56 16.59 -21.23 7.33
N ASN A 57 17.60 -22.05 7.59
CA ASN A 57 18.37 -22.01 8.83
C ASN A 57 19.36 -20.83 8.90
N ASN A 58 19.98 -20.48 7.77
CA ASN A 58 21.07 -19.51 7.75
C ASN A 58 20.61 -18.10 7.33
N ILE A 59 19.43 -17.96 6.71
CA ILE A 59 18.90 -16.68 6.24
C ILE A 59 17.55 -16.38 6.91
N GLU A 60 16.53 -17.19 6.68
CA GLU A 60 15.17 -16.88 7.11
C GLU A 60 15.02 -16.80 8.63
N MET A 61 15.59 -17.75 9.36
CA MET A 61 15.52 -17.78 10.81
C MET A 61 16.27 -16.61 11.48
N PRO A 62 17.52 -16.28 11.10
CA PRO A 62 18.20 -15.08 11.59
C PRO A 62 17.50 -13.77 11.23
N LEU A 63 16.86 -13.72 10.04
CA LEU A 63 16.15 -12.55 9.56
C LEU A 63 14.97 -12.17 10.46
N ILE A 64 14.29 -13.15 11.09
CA ILE A 64 13.20 -12.91 12.05
C ILE A 64 13.61 -11.91 13.14
N LYS A 65 14.80 -12.08 13.70
CA LYS A 65 15.31 -11.18 14.74
C LYS A 65 15.52 -9.76 14.21
N VAL A 66 16.12 -9.64 13.03
CA VAL A 66 16.38 -8.34 12.39
C VAL A 66 15.07 -7.61 12.09
N LEU A 67 14.11 -8.30 11.49
CA LEU A 67 12.81 -7.73 11.18
C LEU A 67 12.02 -7.37 12.45
N GLY A 68 12.10 -8.22 13.48
CA GLY A 68 11.50 -7.91 14.78
C GLY A 68 12.08 -6.64 15.42
N GLU A 69 13.40 -6.47 15.38
CA GLU A 69 14.06 -5.24 15.85
C GLU A 69 13.66 -4.02 15.00
N MET A 70 13.56 -4.16 13.68
CA MET A 70 13.10 -3.09 12.80
C MET A 70 11.65 -2.69 13.09
N GLN A 71 10.76 -3.65 13.30
CA GLN A 71 9.37 -3.40 13.68
C GLN A 71 9.27 -2.69 15.04
N TYR A 72 10.05 -3.17 16.01
CA TYR A 72 10.07 -2.59 17.36
C TYR A 72 10.63 -1.16 17.37
N ASN A 73 11.74 -0.92 16.70
CA ASN A 73 12.35 0.40 16.62
C ASN A 73 11.52 1.38 15.78
N GLY A 74 10.89 0.91 14.70
CA GLY A 74 10.20 1.75 13.75
C GLY A 74 11.10 2.74 13.01
N ILE A 75 10.50 3.57 12.17
CA ILE A 75 11.19 4.58 11.36
C ILE A 75 10.77 5.97 11.85
N HIS A 76 11.72 6.81 12.18
CA HIS A 76 11.44 8.20 12.56
C HIS A 76 10.93 8.99 11.34
N LEU A 77 9.85 9.73 11.54
CA LEU A 77 9.29 10.63 10.54
C LEU A 77 9.21 12.04 11.08
N ASP A 78 9.77 13.01 10.35
CA ASP A 78 9.55 14.42 10.65
C ASP A 78 8.22 14.86 10.07
N GLU A 79 7.23 15.03 10.94
CA GLU A 79 5.87 15.43 10.57
C GLU A 79 5.82 16.85 9.99
N ASN A 80 6.71 17.76 10.45
CA ASN A 80 6.73 19.13 9.96
C ASN A 80 7.24 19.18 8.53
N GLU A 81 8.37 18.54 8.24
CA GLU A 81 8.94 18.45 6.90
C GLU A 81 7.95 17.76 5.94
N LEU A 82 7.33 16.66 6.36
CA LEU A 82 6.36 15.98 5.54
C LEU A 82 5.11 16.83 5.26
N THR A 83 4.66 17.61 6.24
CA THR A 83 3.53 18.54 6.08
C THR A 83 3.87 19.70 5.16
N MET A 84 5.07 20.27 5.28
CA MET A 84 5.56 21.32 4.37
C MET A 84 5.62 20.80 2.94
N PHE A 85 6.22 19.65 2.72
CA PHE A 85 6.25 18.97 1.42
C PHE A 85 4.84 18.73 0.86
N GLY A 86 3.91 18.27 1.69
CA GLY A 86 2.51 18.08 1.32
C GLY A 86 1.82 19.37 0.86
N ASN A 87 2.11 20.50 1.53
CA ASN A 87 1.57 21.79 1.12
C ASN A 87 2.12 22.26 -0.24
N GLU A 88 3.42 22.04 -0.50
CA GLU A 88 4.03 22.32 -1.80
C GLU A 88 3.40 21.46 -2.90
N LEU A 89 3.20 20.16 -2.64
CA LEU A 89 2.53 19.26 -3.59
C LEU A 89 1.10 19.74 -3.88
N LYS A 90 0.33 20.11 -2.85
CA LYS A 90 -1.05 20.61 -3.01
C LYS A 90 -1.12 21.88 -3.85
N ALA A 91 -0.17 22.80 -3.69
CA ALA A 91 -0.09 24.00 -4.50
C ALA A 91 0.13 23.66 -5.98
N LYS A 92 1.14 22.82 -6.29
CA LYS A 92 1.43 22.38 -7.66
C LYS A 92 0.27 21.59 -8.28
N ILE A 93 -0.37 20.69 -7.51
CA ILE A 93 -1.56 19.96 -7.95
C ILE A 93 -2.69 20.92 -8.31
N GLY A 94 -2.87 21.99 -7.51
CA GLY A 94 -3.87 23.01 -7.76
C GLY A 94 -3.61 23.80 -9.06
N GLU A 95 -2.36 24.14 -9.34
CA GLU A 95 -1.92 24.79 -10.58
C GLU A 95 -2.15 23.87 -11.80
N LEU A 96 -1.66 22.64 -11.75
CA LEU A 96 -1.86 21.66 -12.82
C LEU A 96 -3.34 21.40 -13.10
N LYS A 97 -4.17 21.36 -12.08
CA LYS A 97 -5.61 21.16 -12.23
C LYS A 97 -6.25 22.31 -13.01
N LYS A 98 -5.84 23.57 -12.75
CA LYS A 98 -6.32 24.75 -13.50
C LYS A 98 -5.86 24.69 -14.96
N GLU A 99 -4.57 24.40 -15.21
CA GLU A 99 -4.05 24.26 -16.56
C GLU A 99 -4.79 23.16 -17.35
N ILE A 100 -5.07 22.01 -16.72
CA ILE A 100 -5.83 20.92 -17.34
C ILE A 100 -7.25 21.40 -17.70
N TYR A 101 -7.92 22.13 -16.82
CA TYR A 101 -9.26 22.66 -17.09
C TYR A 101 -9.27 23.68 -18.23
N GLU A 102 -8.29 24.59 -18.27
CA GLU A 102 -8.13 25.55 -19.34
C GLU A 102 -7.89 24.87 -20.69
N MET A 103 -7.01 23.84 -20.73
CA MET A 103 -6.75 23.08 -21.95
C MET A 103 -7.93 22.23 -22.42
N CYS A 104 -8.78 21.76 -21.49
CA CYS A 104 -9.96 20.97 -21.80
C CYS A 104 -11.23 21.82 -22.01
N GLY A 105 -11.21 23.11 -21.68
CA GLY A 105 -12.33 24.03 -21.79
C GLY A 105 -13.48 23.75 -20.80
N GLN A 106 -13.26 22.88 -19.79
CA GLN A 106 -14.28 22.52 -18.79
C GLN A 106 -13.67 21.99 -17.51
N GLU A 107 -14.42 22.11 -16.42
CA GLU A 107 -14.07 21.50 -15.15
C GLU A 107 -14.62 20.07 -15.03
N PHE A 108 -13.81 19.15 -14.50
CA PHE A 108 -14.20 17.77 -14.26
C PHE A 108 -13.31 17.14 -13.18
N ASN A 109 -13.68 15.97 -12.68
CA ASN A 109 -12.83 15.24 -11.74
C ASN A 109 -11.71 14.48 -12.47
N VAL A 110 -10.49 15.04 -12.49
CA VAL A 110 -9.30 14.45 -13.14
C VAL A 110 -8.95 13.08 -12.57
N ASN A 111 -9.31 12.80 -11.31
CA ASN A 111 -9.10 11.50 -10.66
C ASN A 111 -10.15 10.45 -11.08
N SER A 112 -11.27 10.86 -11.65
CA SER A 112 -12.29 9.95 -12.17
C SER A 112 -11.89 9.45 -13.55
N THR A 113 -11.53 8.16 -13.64
CA THR A 113 -11.19 7.53 -14.93
C THR A 113 -12.30 7.64 -15.97
N GLN A 114 -13.56 7.63 -15.53
CA GLN A 114 -14.72 7.76 -16.41
C GLN A 114 -14.85 9.18 -16.96
N GLN A 115 -14.79 10.21 -16.09
CA GLN A 115 -14.90 11.61 -16.55
C GLN A 115 -13.69 11.99 -17.41
N LEU A 116 -12.49 11.63 -16.99
CA LEU A 116 -11.28 11.85 -17.78
C LEU A 116 -11.37 11.15 -19.14
N GLY A 117 -11.81 9.89 -19.16
CA GLY A 117 -12.00 9.15 -20.42
C GLY A 117 -12.97 9.85 -21.36
N LYS A 118 -14.11 10.36 -20.84
CA LYS A 118 -15.07 11.12 -21.64
C LYS A 118 -14.44 12.38 -22.23
N VAL A 119 -13.78 13.18 -21.41
CA VAL A 119 -13.12 14.42 -21.85
C VAL A 119 -12.06 14.14 -22.94
N LEU A 120 -11.20 13.16 -22.73
CA LEU A 120 -10.11 12.87 -23.68
C LEU A 120 -10.61 12.28 -24.99
N PHE A 121 -11.57 11.35 -24.96
CA PHE A 121 -11.94 10.57 -26.14
C PHE A 121 -13.24 11.03 -26.82
N GLU A 122 -14.15 11.70 -26.11
CA GLU A 122 -15.39 12.21 -26.69
C GLU A 122 -15.32 13.71 -27.00
N ASP A 123 -14.80 14.52 -26.04
CA ASP A 123 -14.76 15.99 -26.21
C ASP A 123 -13.52 16.41 -27.03
N LEU A 124 -12.31 15.97 -26.64
CA LEU A 124 -11.05 16.25 -27.36
C LEU A 124 -10.82 15.31 -28.55
N LYS A 125 -11.62 14.27 -28.74
CA LYS A 125 -11.58 13.31 -29.86
C LYS A 125 -10.21 12.66 -30.09
N LEU A 126 -9.47 12.40 -29.01
CA LEU A 126 -8.19 11.73 -29.11
C LEU A 126 -8.34 10.26 -29.52
N PRO A 127 -7.33 9.64 -30.14
CA PRO A 127 -7.40 8.26 -30.61
C PRO A 127 -7.57 7.27 -29.44
N VAL A 128 -8.48 6.32 -29.57
CA VAL A 128 -8.78 5.30 -28.55
C VAL A 128 -7.87 4.09 -28.77
N TYR A 129 -6.90 3.87 -27.90
CA TYR A 129 -6.01 2.69 -27.97
C TYR A 129 -6.52 1.49 -27.21
N LYS A 130 -7.31 1.68 -26.13
CA LYS A 130 -7.77 0.58 -25.27
C LYS A 130 -9.11 0.93 -24.62
N LYS A 131 -10.01 -0.04 -24.56
CA LYS A 131 -11.28 0.03 -23.82
C LYS A 131 -11.25 -0.98 -22.66
N THR A 132 -11.97 -0.64 -21.59
CA THR A 132 -12.22 -1.52 -20.43
C THR A 132 -13.72 -1.87 -20.40
N LYS A 133 -14.09 -2.77 -19.47
CA LYS A 133 -15.51 -3.11 -19.26
C LYS A 133 -16.36 -1.90 -18.84
N SER A 134 -15.72 -0.90 -18.22
CA SER A 134 -16.37 0.32 -17.69
C SER A 134 -16.21 1.56 -18.57
N GLY A 135 -15.63 1.45 -19.78
CA GLY A 135 -15.43 2.55 -20.71
C GLY A 135 -14.01 2.63 -21.27
N TYR A 136 -13.52 3.86 -21.47
CA TYR A 136 -12.19 4.12 -22.00
C TYR A 136 -11.11 3.87 -20.96
N SER A 137 -10.00 3.22 -21.38
CA SER A 137 -8.82 3.10 -20.51
C SER A 137 -8.04 4.41 -20.49
N THR A 138 -7.73 4.88 -19.30
CA THR A 138 -6.84 6.02 -19.05
C THR A 138 -5.59 5.58 -18.26
N ASP A 139 -5.17 4.32 -18.45
CA ASP A 139 -3.96 3.77 -17.83
C ASP A 139 -2.72 4.54 -18.29
N VAL A 140 -1.66 4.48 -17.50
CA VAL A 140 -0.39 5.18 -17.82
C VAL A 140 0.11 4.84 -19.22
N ASP A 141 0.10 3.56 -19.59
CA ASP A 141 0.55 3.10 -20.92
C ASP A 141 -0.27 3.69 -22.08
N VAL A 142 -1.57 3.94 -21.87
CA VAL A 142 -2.45 4.57 -22.86
C VAL A 142 -2.14 6.06 -22.94
N LEU A 143 -2.02 6.73 -21.79
CA LEU A 143 -1.69 8.15 -21.75
C LEU A 143 -0.29 8.44 -22.33
N GLU A 144 0.71 7.60 -22.06
CA GLU A 144 2.05 7.74 -22.65
C GLU A 144 2.02 7.73 -24.20
N LYS A 145 1.17 6.89 -24.80
CA LYS A 145 0.98 6.85 -26.26
C LYS A 145 0.30 8.14 -26.80
N LEU A 146 -0.50 8.78 -25.96
CA LEU A 146 -1.24 10.01 -26.31
C LEU A 146 -0.43 11.29 -26.12
N LYS A 147 0.78 11.26 -25.54
CA LYS A 147 1.60 12.45 -25.30
C LYS A 147 1.82 13.33 -26.55
N LYS A 148 1.94 12.71 -27.71
CA LYS A 148 2.16 13.42 -28.97
C LYS A 148 0.90 14.02 -29.58
N GLU A 149 -0.26 13.60 -29.11
CA GLU A 149 -1.54 14.00 -29.68
C GLU A 149 -2.07 15.29 -29.04
N HIS A 150 -1.83 15.51 -27.75
CA HIS A 150 -2.32 16.71 -27.07
C HIS A 150 -1.47 17.03 -25.82
N PRO A 151 -1.08 18.31 -25.60
CA PRO A 151 -0.21 18.71 -24.47
C PRO A 151 -0.84 18.48 -23.10
N VAL A 152 -2.18 18.43 -22.99
CA VAL A 152 -2.88 18.13 -21.73
C VAL A 152 -2.47 16.79 -21.14
N ILE A 153 -2.04 15.83 -21.95
CA ILE A 153 -1.68 14.48 -21.51
C ILE A 153 -0.48 14.51 -20.57
N GLU A 154 0.53 15.31 -20.86
CA GLU A 154 1.68 15.48 -19.98
C GLU A 154 1.27 16.06 -18.64
N LYS A 155 0.39 17.06 -18.64
CA LYS A 155 -0.15 17.66 -17.42
C LYS A 155 -0.95 16.67 -16.58
N ILE A 156 -1.76 15.81 -17.21
CA ILE A 156 -2.52 14.76 -16.53
C ILE A 156 -1.59 13.71 -15.89
N LEU A 157 -0.53 13.31 -16.58
CA LEU A 157 0.45 12.34 -16.04
C LEU A 157 1.21 12.94 -14.85
N GLU A 158 1.65 14.19 -14.95
CA GLU A 158 2.27 14.91 -13.86
C GLU A 158 1.32 15.07 -12.66
N TYR A 159 0.09 15.52 -12.91
CA TYR A 159 -0.96 15.63 -11.90
C TYR A 159 -1.17 14.31 -11.14
N ARG A 160 -1.30 13.19 -11.85
CA ARG A 160 -1.48 11.87 -11.23
C ARG A 160 -0.29 11.44 -10.39
N THR A 161 0.93 11.74 -10.86
CA THR A 161 2.15 11.46 -10.12
C THR A 161 2.17 12.22 -8.80
N LEU A 162 1.92 13.54 -8.83
CA LEU A 162 1.90 14.36 -7.63
C LEU A 162 0.74 13.99 -6.69
N MET A 163 -0.45 13.69 -7.23
CA MET A 163 -1.59 13.22 -6.45
C MET A 163 -1.27 11.91 -5.71
N LYS A 164 -0.62 10.96 -6.37
CA LYS A 164 -0.20 9.70 -5.75
C LYS A 164 0.85 9.95 -4.65
N LEU A 165 1.82 10.81 -4.90
CA LEU A 165 2.82 11.19 -3.89
C LEU A 165 2.14 11.81 -2.67
N ASN A 166 1.23 12.76 -2.85
CA ASN A 166 0.54 13.41 -1.75
C ASN A 166 -0.36 12.43 -0.98
N SER A 167 -1.22 11.69 -1.68
CA SER A 167 -2.20 10.82 -1.03
C SER A 167 -1.57 9.60 -0.35
N THR A 168 -0.56 8.98 -0.96
CA THR A 168 0.05 7.74 -0.45
C THR A 168 1.13 8.02 0.58
N TYR A 169 2.02 8.97 0.30
CA TYR A 169 3.21 9.19 1.13
C TYR A 169 3.07 10.35 2.12
N VAL A 170 2.29 11.38 1.83
CA VAL A 170 2.04 12.45 2.80
C VAL A 170 0.83 12.12 3.66
N GLU A 171 -0.36 12.14 3.07
CA GLU A 171 -1.60 11.94 3.81
C GLU A 171 -1.75 10.51 4.32
N GLY A 172 -1.19 9.53 3.60
CA GLY A 172 -1.23 8.12 3.96
C GLY A 172 -0.33 7.75 5.14
N LEU A 173 0.82 8.42 5.33
CA LEU A 173 1.76 8.09 6.41
C LEU A 173 1.50 8.86 7.71
N LEU A 174 1.07 10.10 7.64
CA LEU A 174 0.83 10.94 8.82
C LEU A 174 -0.05 10.29 9.91
N PRO A 175 -1.15 9.60 9.59
CA PRO A 175 -2.01 8.97 10.60
C PRO A 175 -1.34 7.83 11.37
N TYR A 176 -0.26 7.24 10.83
CA TYR A 176 0.45 6.13 11.45
C TYR A 176 1.63 6.55 12.33
N VAL A 177 1.90 7.85 12.41
CA VAL A 177 2.98 8.36 13.28
C VAL A 177 2.58 8.26 14.73
N ASN A 178 3.36 7.55 15.52
CA ASN A 178 3.18 7.52 16.97
C ASN A 178 3.49 8.89 17.57
N THR A 179 2.52 9.50 18.21
CA THR A 179 2.61 10.86 18.75
C THR A 179 3.72 11.08 19.79
N LYS A 180 4.11 10.00 20.52
CA LYS A 180 5.14 10.05 21.56
C LYS A 180 6.54 9.83 20.99
N THR A 181 6.69 8.83 20.12
CA THR A 181 8.01 8.42 19.60
C THR A 181 8.37 9.08 18.27
N LYS A 182 7.39 9.70 17.60
CA LYS A 182 7.54 10.27 16.25
C LYS A 182 8.01 9.24 15.23
N ARG A 183 7.57 7.98 15.42
CA ARG A 183 7.97 6.85 14.58
C ARG A 183 6.75 6.13 14.02
N ILE A 184 6.95 5.56 12.85
CA ILE A 184 6.00 4.64 12.20
C ILE A 184 6.53 3.23 12.41
N HIS A 185 5.64 2.32 12.83
CA HIS A 185 5.92 0.91 13.00
C HIS A 185 5.18 0.12 11.91
N SER A 186 5.92 -0.60 11.09
CA SER A 186 5.39 -1.40 9.98
C SER A 186 5.63 -2.88 10.24
N TYR A 187 4.75 -3.73 9.72
CA TYR A 187 4.96 -5.17 9.72
C TYR A 187 5.74 -5.59 8.46
N PHE A 188 6.73 -6.45 8.64
CA PHE A 188 7.48 -7.06 7.55
C PHE A 188 7.05 -8.52 7.38
N HIS A 189 6.49 -8.83 6.22
CA HIS A 189 6.02 -10.18 5.90
C HIS A 189 7.10 -10.93 5.13
N GLN A 190 7.60 -12.05 5.70
CA GLN A 190 8.61 -12.89 5.04
C GLN A 190 7.98 -13.89 4.04
N THR A 191 6.66 -14.07 4.07
CA THR A 191 5.95 -15.11 3.31
C THR A 191 5.12 -14.59 2.13
N ILE A 192 5.39 -13.37 1.67
CA ILE A 192 4.69 -12.77 0.53
C ILE A 192 5.65 -12.60 -0.64
#